data_81b8adf5624eb291cd1ebe9bd6337c17
#
_entry.id   81b8adf5624eb291cd1ebe9bd6337c17
#
_cell.length_a   1.000
_cell.length_b   1.000
_cell.length_c   1.000
_cell.angle_alpha   90.00
_cell.angle_beta   90.00
_cell.angle_gamma   90.00
#
_symmetry.space_group_name_H-M   'P 1'
#
loop_
_entity.id
_entity.type
_entity.pdbx_description
1 polymer ?
#
loop_
_entity_poly.entity_id
_entity_poly.type
_entity_poly.pdbx_seq_one_letter_code
_entity_poly.pdbx_strand_id
1 'polypeptide(L)'
;ELLAKQQPQIRLLSAAGEQALQECGLGYRTRYVLHAAQQAAEGTLDLKKLASLPDEALFARLMELDGVGKKVANCVCLFGYGRVGRVPVDVWIERLIRDEFAGQDPFPQFGLEAGIVQQYLFFYKRSVG
;
A
#
# COMPACT_ATOMS: atom_id res chain seq x y z
N GLU A 1 -2.45 -18.31 2.60
CA GLU A 1 -1.76 -19.15 1.64
C GLU A 1 -0.55 -18.46 0.99
N LEU A 2 -0.82 -17.41 0.22
CA LEU A 2 0.24 -16.67 -0.47
C LEU A 2 1.23 -16.05 0.52
N LEU A 3 0.73 -15.44 1.59
CA LEU A 3 1.57 -14.82 2.62
C LEU A 3 2.43 -15.85 3.34
N ALA A 4 1.88 -17.02 3.63
CA ALA A 4 2.65 -18.10 4.25
C ALA A 4 3.80 -18.57 3.36
N LYS A 5 3.58 -18.61 2.04
CA LYS A 5 4.62 -18.98 1.07
C LYS A 5 5.73 -17.95 0.96
N GLN A 6 5.46 -16.69 1.31
CA GLN A 6 6.44 -15.60 1.25
C GLN A 6 7.27 -15.46 2.53
N GLN A 7 6.95 -16.19 3.58
CA GLN A 7 7.66 -16.11 4.86
C GLN A 7 9.18 -16.32 4.74
N PRO A 8 9.68 -17.31 3.99
CA PRO A 8 11.13 -17.49 3.83
C PRO A 8 11.79 -16.29 3.15
N GLN A 9 11.13 -15.68 2.17
CA GLN A 9 11.65 -14.50 1.47
C GLN A 9 11.73 -13.29 2.39
N ILE A 10 10.74 -13.10 3.25
CA ILE A 10 10.75 -12.04 4.25
C ILE A 10 11.94 -12.18 5.20
N ARG A 11 12.23 -13.41 5.64
CA ARG A 11 13.39 -13.70 6.48
C ARG A 11 14.71 -13.41 5.78
N LEU A 12 14.80 -13.73 4.49
CA LEU A 12 15.97 -13.41 3.69
C LEU A 12 16.19 -11.90 3.56
N LEU A 13 15.12 -11.13 3.35
CA LEU A 13 15.21 -9.68 3.30
C LEU A 13 15.70 -9.11 4.62
N SER A 14 15.15 -9.60 5.73
CA SER A 14 15.56 -9.18 7.06
C SER A 14 17.04 -9.46 7.33
N ALA A 15 17.54 -10.62 6.90
CA ALA A 15 18.92 -11.04 7.10
C ALA A 15 19.91 -10.38 6.15
N ALA A 16 19.46 -9.88 5.00
CA ALA A 16 20.33 -9.30 3.98
C ALA A 16 21.04 -8.02 4.43
N GLY A 17 20.40 -7.24 5.26
CA GLY A 17 20.96 -5.98 5.78
C GLY A 17 20.74 -4.79 4.86
N GLU A 18 21.02 -3.61 5.41
CA GLU A 18 20.73 -2.34 4.76
C GLU A 18 21.50 -2.18 3.44
N GLN A 19 22.79 -2.52 3.43
CA GLN A 19 23.62 -2.30 2.24
C GLN A 19 23.18 -3.15 1.05
N ALA A 20 22.86 -4.42 1.28
CA ALA A 20 22.40 -5.30 0.22
C ALA A 20 21.08 -4.80 -0.38
N LEU A 21 20.17 -4.31 0.46
CA LEU A 21 18.90 -3.73 0.00
C LEU A 21 19.12 -2.43 -0.75
N GLN A 22 20.07 -1.62 -0.32
CA GLN A 22 20.39 -0.36 -1.01
C GLN A 22 20.92 -0.61 -2.41
N GLU A 23 21.71 -1.67 -2.60
CA GLU A 23 22.20 -2.09 -3.91
C GLU A 23 21.09 -2.50 -4.87
N CYS A 24 19.90 -2.81 -4.35
CA CYS A 24 18.71 -3.09 -5.16
C CYS A 24 18.05 -1.82 -5.73
N GLY A 25 18.57 -0.64 -5.43
CA GLY A 25 18.04 0.60 -5.98
C GLY A 25 16.84 1.18 -5.25
N LEU A 26 16.66 0.84 -3.97
CA LEU A 26 15.54 1.32 -3.17
C LEU A 26 15.69 2.78 -2.71
N GLY A 27 16.92 3.31 -2.72
CA GLY A 27 17.18 4.67 -2.28
C GLY A 27 16.79 4.90 -0.83
N TYR A 28 16.07 5.98 -0.54
CA TYR A 28 15.64 6.31 0.82
C TYR A 28 14.64 5.30 1.41
N ARG A 29 14.03 4.46 0.57
CA ARG A 29 13.08 3.43 1.00
C ARG A 29 13.75 2.21 1.62
N THR A 30 15.08 2.10 1.52
CA THR A 30 15.84 0.96 2.03
C THR A 30 15.53 0.64 3.48
N ARG A 31 15.54 1.65 4.34
CA ARG A 31 15.25 1.47 5.77
C ARG A 31 13.82 1.02 6.01
N TYR A 32 12.87 1.55 5.26
CA TYR A 32 11.46 1.21 5.43
C TYR A 32 11.20 -0.25 5.08
N VAL A 33 11.79 -0.71 3.96
CA VAL A 33 11.69 -2.12 3.55
C VAL A 33 12.36 -3.03 4.58
N LEU A 34 13.55 -2.66 5.05
CA LEU A 34 14.27 -3.45 6.04
C LEU A 34 13.51 -3.54 7.37
N HIS A 35 13.00 -2.42 7.87
CA HIS A 35 12.23 -2.40 9.12
C HIS A 35 10.96 -3.24 9.01
N ALA A 36 10.24 -3.15 7.90
CA ALA A 36 9.04 -3.96 7.69
C ALA A 36 9.38 -5.45 7.65
N ALA A 37 10.47 -5.82 6.95
CA ALA A 37 10.92 -7.20 6.88
C ALA A 37 11.35 -7.73 8.25
N GLN A 38 12.06 -6.91 9.03
CA GLN A 38 12.48 -7.28 10.39
C GLN A 38 11.28 -7.50 11.30
N GLN A 39 10.30 -6.61 11.27
CA GLN A 39 9.08 -6.75 12.08
C GLN A 39 8.28 -7.99 11.68
N ALA A 40 8.20 -8.29 10.40
CA ALA A 40 7.53 -9.48 9.92
C ALA A 40 8.26 -10.75 10.37
N ALA A 41 9.59 -10.76 10.28
CA ALA A 41 10.41 -11.89 10.70
C ALA A 41 10.34 -12.13 12.20
N GLU A 42 10.26 -11.06 12.99
CA GLU A 42 10.18 -11.13 14.46
C GLU A 42 8.77 -11.45 14.98
N GLY A 43 7.76 -11.38 14.10
CA GLY A 43 6.38 -11.62 14.47
C GLY A 43 5.61 -10.41 14.99
N THR A 44 6.27 -9.25 15.14
CA THR A 44 5.61 -8.00 15.55
C THR A 44 4.62 -7.54 14.48
N LEU A 45 4.94 -7.78 13.22
CA LEU A 45 4.06 -7.56 12.09
C LEU A 45 3.60 -8.92 11.58
N ASP A 46 2.38 -9.31 11.95
CA ASP A 46 1.80 -10.58 11.53
C ASP A 46 0.89 -10.34 10.32
N LEU A 47 1.39 -10.65 9.13
CA LEU A 47 0.70 -10.39 7.87
C LEU A 47 -0.61 -11.17 7.75
N LYS A 48 -0.68 -12.37 8.29
CA LYS A 48 -1.93 -13.16 8.31
C LYS A 48 -2.98 -12.55 9.23
N LYS A 49 -2.55 -12.07 10.38
CA LYS A 49 -3.44 -11.46 11.37
C LYS A 49 -4.04 -10.17 10.81
N LEU A 50 -3.27 -9.42 10.03
CA LEU A 50 -3.76 -8.22 9.36
C LEU A 50 -4.92 -8.52 8.42
N ALA A 51 -4.90 -9.66 7.75
CA ALA A 51 -5.95 -10.06 6.82
C ALA A 51 -7.32 -10.22 7.49
N SER A 52 -7.35 -10.45 8.80
CA SER A 52 -8.59 -10.61 9.55
C SER A 52 -9.16 -9.29 10.07
N LEU A 53 -8.44 -8.18 9.93
CA LEU A 53 -8.88 -6.89 10.45
C LEU A 53 -9.88 -6.24 9.50
N PRO A 54 -10.87 -5.48 10.04
CA PRO A 54 -11.71 -4.62 9.20
C PRO A 54 -10.86 -3.56 8.48
N ASP A 55 -11.39 -2.98 7.40
CA ASP A 55 -10.66 -2.03 6.56
C ASP A 55 -10.01 -0.89 7.36
N GLU A 56 -10.76 -0.25 8.24
CA GLU A 56 -10.23 0.87 9.02
C GLU A 56 -9.11 0.46 9.97
N ALA A 57 -9.26 -0.69 10.63
CA ALA A 57 -8.24 -1.22 11.54
C ALA A 57 -6.99 -1.65 10.77
N LEU A 58 -7.16 -2.26 9.60
CA LEU A 58 -6.05 -2.63 8.72
C LEU A 58 -5.28 -1.39 8.27
N PHE A 59 -6.00 -0.38 7.81
CA PHE A 59 -5.40 0.89 7.37
C PHE A 59 -4.59 1.53 8.51
N ALA A 60 -5.19 1.63 9.70
CA ALA A 60 -4.53 2.23 10.87
C ALA A 60 -3.27 1.46 11.27
N ARG A 61 -3.33 0.13 11.26
CA ARG A 61 -2.17 -0.71 11.60
C ARG A 61 -1.04 -0.55 10.59
N LEU A 62 -1.37 -0.48 9.30
CA LEU A 62 -0.36 -0.26 8.25
C LEU A 62 0.31 1.10 8.40
N MET A 63 -0.42 2.13 8.79
CA MET A 63 0.14 3.47 9.00
C MET A 63 1.09 3.56 10.18
N GLU A 64 1.10 2.58 11.08
CA GLU A 64 2.08 2.50 12.15
C GLU A 64 3.47 2.11 11.66
N LEU A 65 3.56 1.54 10.46
CA LEU A 65 4.84 1.14 9.89
C LEU A 65 5.62 2.36 9.42
N ASP A 66 6.93 2.28 9.61
CA ASP A 66 7.87 3.33 9.21
C ASP A 66 7.76 3.60 7.71
N GLY A 67 7.58 4.86 7.33
CA GLY A 67 7.52 5.26 5.93
C GLY A 67 6.18 4.98 5.24
N VAL A 68 5.16 4.52 5.97
CA VAL A 68 3.84 4.25 5.40
C VAL A 68 2.88 5.38 5.74
N GLY A 69 2.55 6.19 4.74
CA GLY A 69 1.51 7.22 4.83
C GLY A 69 0.19 6.72 4.27
N LYS A 70 -0.78 7.63 4.13
CA LYS A 70 -2.14 7.30 3.69
C LYS A 70 -2.17 6.61 2.32
N LYS A 71 -1.42 7.14 1.35
CA LYS A 71 -1.40 6.58 0.00
C LYS A 71 -0.88 5.14 0.00
N VAL A 72 0.27 4.91 0.64
CA VAL A 72 0.89 3.58 0.70
C VAL A 72 0.00 2.61 1.45
N ALA A 73 -0.58 3.03 2.58
CA ALA A 73 -1.49 2.18 3.35
C ALA A 73 -2.70 1.76 2.51
N ASN A 74 -3.29 2.70 1.76
CA ASN A 74 -4.42 2.38 0.87
C ASN A 74 -4.00 1.47 -0.28
N CYS A 75 -2.80 1.65 -0.83
CA CYS A 75 -2.27 0.74 -1.85
C CYS A 75 -2.13 -0.69 -1.31
N VAL A 76 -1.59 -0.84 -0.11
CA VAL A 76 -1.43 -2.16 0.51
C VAL A 76 -2.81 -2.78 0.79
N CYS A 77 -3.76 -2.00 1.30
CA CYS A 77 -5.12 -2.48 1.52
C CYS A 77 -5.76 -2.97 0.23
N LEU A 78 -5.68 -2.17 -0.82
CA LEU A 78 -6.33 -2.48 -2.10
C LEU A 78 -5.64 -3.65 -2.80
N PHE A 79 -4.34 -3.57 -3.01
CA PHE A 79 -3.60 -4.54 -3.82
C PHE A 79 -3.12 -5.75 -3.01
N GLY A 80 -2.70 -5.53 -1.77
CA GLY A 80 -2.17 -6.61 -0.93
C GLY A 80 -3.25 -7.44 -0.26
N TYR A 81 -4.35 -6.83 0.13
CA TYR A 81 -5.40 -7.48 0.90
C TYR A 81 -6.76 -7.50 0.19
N GLY A 82 -6.83 -7.03 -1.04
CA GLY A 82 -8.05 -7.07 -1.83
C GLY A 82 -9.20 -6.22 -1.29
N ARG A 83 -8.89 -5.16 -0.57
CA ARG A 83 -9.91 -4.25 -0.01
C ARG A 83 -10.33 -3.25 -1.07
N VAL A 84 -11.23 -3.69 -1.95
CA VAL A 84 -11.59 -3.00 -3.19
C VAL A 84 -12.28 -1.65 -2.99
N GLY A 85 -12.71 -1.35 -1.78
CA GLY A 85 -13.27 -0.04 -1.44
C GLY A 85 -12.22 1.00 -1.04
N ARG A 86 -10.97 0.61 -0.84
CA ARG A 86 -9.91 1.54 -0.44
C ARG A 86 -9.35 2.27 -1.65
N VAL A 87 -9.14 3.58 -1.51
CA VAL A 87 -8.78 4.46 -2.63
C VAL A 87 -7.44 5.13 -2.37
N PRO A 88 -6.35 4.64 -2.99
CA PRO A 88 -5.09 5.38 -2.96
C PRO A 88 -5.21 6.67 -3.76
N VAL A 89 -4.70 7.77 -3.20
CA VAL A 89 -4.71 9.08 -3.87
C VAL A 89 -3.27 9.51 -4.10
N ASP A 90 -2.82 9.42 -5.34
CA ASP A 90 -1.52 9.89 -5.77
C ASP A 90 -1.65 11.23 -6.50
N VAL A 91 -0.54 11.72 -7.06
CA VAL A 91 -0.52 12.99 -7.77
C VAL A 91 -1.46 12.98 -8.99
N TRP A 92 -1.61 11.85 -9.67
CA TRP A 92 -2.48 11.74 -10.84
C TRP A 92 -3.95 11.79 -10.45
N ILE A 93 -4.32 11.12 -9.36
CA ILE A 93 -5.68 11.16 -8.84
C ILE A 93 -6.00 12.55 -8.29
N GLU A 94 -5.04 13.22 -7.64
CA GLU A 94 -5.23 14.61 -7.21
C GLU A 94 -5.50 15.53 -8.40
N ARG A 95 -4.75 15.36 -9.48
CA ARG A 95 -4.98 16.12 -10.72
C ARG A 95 -6.34 15.81 -11.34
N LEU A 96 -6.72 14.55 -11.34
CA LEU A 96 -8.04 14.12 -11.84
C LEU A 96 -9.15 14.82 -11.05
N ILE A 97 -9.08 14.79 -9.73
CA ILE A 97 -10.08 15.43 -8.86
C ILE A 97 -10.17 16.91 -9.16
N ARG A 98 -9.03 17.58 -9.27
CA ARG A 98 -8.97 19.00 -9.56
C ARG A 98 -9.57 19.34 -10.94
N ASP A 99 -9.14 18.60 -11.95
CA ASP A 99 -9.43 18.95 -13.35
C ASP A 99 -10.79 18.44 -13.83
N GLU A 100 -11.23 17.28 -13.35
CA GLU A 100 -12.43 16.62 -13.85
C GLU A 100 -13.62 16.69 -12.86
N PHE A 101 -13.35 16.91 -11.58
CA PHE A 101 -14.36 16.90 -10.52
C PHE A 101 -14.39 18.19 -9.69
N ALA A 102 -13.81 19.27 -10.22
CA ALA A 102 -13.81 20.59 -9.58
C ALA A 102 -13.30 20.59 -8.12
N GLY A 103 -12.35 19.72 -7.82
CA GLY A 103 -11.75 19.62 -6.49
C GLY A 103 -12.57 18.80 -5.50
N GLN A 104 -13.70 18.24 -5.92
CA GLN A 104 -14.55 17.43 -5.04
C GLN A 104 -14.25 15.96 -5.22
N ASP A 105 -14.11 15.24 -4.10
CA ASP A 105 -13.81 13.82 -4.11
C ASP A 105 -14.98 13.02 -4.72
N PRO A 106 -14.77 12.35 -5.88
CA PRO A 106 -15.83 11.59 -6.53
C PRO A 106 -16.02 10.18 -5.96
N PHE A 107 -15.07 9.68 -5.17
CA PHE A 107 -15.01 8.26 -4.83
C PHE A 107 -16.13 7.79 -3.89
N PRO A 108 -16.63 8.58 -2.94
CA PRO A 108 -17.75 8.11 -2.12
C PRO A 108 -18.97 7.63 -2.90
N GLN A 109 -19.24 8.21 -4.08
CA GLN A 109 -20.38 7.79 -4.91
C GLN A 109 -20.21 6.40 -5.53
N PHE A 110 -18.98 5.89 -5.60
CA PHE A 110 -18.73 4.58 -6.18
C PHE A 110 -18.84 3.43 -5.19
N GLY A 111 -19.04 3.73 -3.91
CA GLY A 111 -19.37 2.76 -2.88
C GLY A 111 -18.29 1.72 -2.64
N LEU A 112 -18.70 0.46 -2.56
CA LEU A 112 -17.84 -0.65 -2.13
C LEU A 112 -16.71 -0.99 -3.10
N GLU A 113 -16.78 -0.50 -4.33
CA GLU A 113 -15.78 -0.81 -5.37
C GLU A 113 -14.98 0.43 -5.78
N ALA A 114 -14.97 1.47 -4.95
CA ALA A 114 -14.32 2.73 -5.26
C ALA A 114 -12.84 2.58 -5.62
N GLY A 115 -12.13 1.64 -5.00
CA GLY A 115 -10.73 1.38 -5.31
C GLY A 115 -10.53 0.82 -6.72
N ILE A 116 -11.46 0.00 -7.19
CA ILE A 116 -11.42 -0.51 -8.57
C ILE A 116 -11.67 0.62 -9.55
N VAL A 117 -12.66 1.48 -9.28
CA VAL A 117 -12.96 2.65 -10.11
C VAL A 117 -11.74 3.58 -10.17
N GLN A 118 -11.06 3.76 -9.03
CA GLN A 118 -9.84 4.56 -8.96
C GLN A 118 -8.79 4.07 -9.97
N GLN A 119 -8.63 2.76 -10.13
CA GLN A 119 -7.64 2.21 -11.06
C GLN A 119 -7.97 2.57 -12.51
N TYR A 120 -9.23 2.53 -12.91
CA TYR A 120 -9.64 2.96 -14.24
C TYR A 120 -9.41 4.45 -14.45
N LEU A 121 -9.75 5.26 -13.46
CA LEU A 121 -9.56 6.71 -13.53
C LEU A 121 -8.07 7.09 -13.52
N PHE A 122 -7.27 6.38 -12.75
CA PHE A 122 -5.81 6.56 -12.73
C PHE A 122 -5.22 6.31 -14.12
N PHE A 123 -5.60 5.20 -14.74
CA PHE A 123 -5.13 4.86 -16.08
C PHE A 123 -5.56 5.93 -17.11
N TYR A 124 -6.81 6.33 -17.04
CA TYR A 124 -7.34 7.40 -17.91
C TYR A 124 -6.54 8.69 -17.77
N LYS A 125 -6.37 9.16 -16.54
CA LYS A 125 -5.69 10.44 -16.29
C LYS A 125 -4.24 10.41 -16.72
N ARG A 126 -3.56 9.31 -16.48
CA ARG A 126 -2.17 9.13 -16.93
C ARG A 126 -2.05 9.14 -18.44
N SER A 127 -3.05 8.64 -19.14
CA SER A 127 -3.07 8.56 -20.61
C SER A 127 -3.32 9.92 -21.26
N VAL A 128 -4.16 10.76 -20.66
CA VAL A 128 -4.53 12.06 -21.24
C VAL A 128 -3.74 13.23 -20.66
N GLY A 129 -2.97 13.01 -19.61
CA GLY A 129 -2.17 14.05 -18.96
C GLY A 129 -2.94 14.84 -17.96
#